data_6b251be27c1a8bd448e793adb2229fbc
#
_entry.id   6b251be27c1a8bd448e793adb2229fbc
#
_cell.length_a   1.000
_cell.length_b   1.000
_cell.length_c   1.000
_cell.angle_alpha   90.00
_cell.angle_beta   90.00
_cell.angle_gamma   90.00
#
_symmetry.space_group_name_H-M   'P 1'
#
loop_
_entity.id
_entity.type
_entity.pdbx_description
1 polymer ?
#
loop_
_entity_poly.entity_id
_entity_poly.type
_entity_poly.pdbx_seq_one_letter_code
_entity_poly.pdbx_strand_id
1 'polypeptide(L)'
;MIDPIRICDVSKSFGDRQAINALSLNIKAGEITVLMGRSGSGKSTLLRMINGLMRPTSGSVKIQGRPLHELHAQELIALRRHSIAMVFQSFALFPHRTALENAAFGLEIGGMARRPRLERARHILDRVGLAKDLHRYPEQLSGGMRQRVGLARALALDPPILLMDEAFSALDPLIRTDMQDLLLGLQQEQPRTIVFVSHDLDEAVRVGDHIALLHNGQLLQVGTAPEFLLNPATETVRTFFSSIDRADVLHLGAIAEPANADSLDQLPRLPATTRLRDAMATIAHAGAIAVMDQQDQLQGVVTAQSLLHALQPQ
;
A
#
# COMPACT_ATOMS: atom_id res chain seq x y z
N MET A 1 -7.71 -9.93 16.79
CA MET A 1 -8.20 -9.95 15.39
C MET A 1 -7.30 -10.89 14.60
N ILE A 2 -7.85 -11.70 13.69
CA ILE A 2 -7.03 -12.61 12.86
C ILE A 2 -6.56 -11.81 11.63
N ASP A 3 -5.25 -11.82 11.36
CA ASP A 3 -4.70 -11.19 10.16
C ASP A 3 -5.33 -11.81 8.90
N PRO A 4 -5.87 -11.01 7.97
CA PRO A 4 -6.55 -11.52 6.78
C PRO A 4 -5.61 -12.29 5.84
N ILE A 5 -4.31 -11.98 5.87
CA ILE A 5 -3.28 -12.69 5.10
C ILE A 5 -2.12 -13.04 6.03
N ARG A 6 -1.79 -14.34 6.12
CA ARG A 6 -0.61 -14.82 6.87
C ARG A 6 0.25 -15.68 5.97
N ILE A 7 1.51 -15.35 5.88
CA ILE A 7 2.54 -16.06 5.13
C ILE A 7 3.46 -16.67 6.17
N CYS A 8 3.57 -18.01 6.17
CA CYS A 8 4.30 -18.77 7.18
C CYS A 8 5.40 -19.57 6.50
N ASP A 9 6.65 -19.14 6.69
CA ASP A 9 7.88 -19.81 6.26
C ASP A 9 7.87 -20.26 4.79
N VAL A 10 7.37 -19.35 3.92
CA VAL A 10 7.15 -19.67 2.51
C VAL A 10 8.46 -19.62 1.73
N SER A 11 8.74 -20.69 0.99
CA SER A 11 9.81 -20.74 -0.02
C SER A 11 9.25 -21.04 -1.39
N LYS A 12 9.90 -20.51 -2.44
CA LYS A 12 9.57 -20.80 -3.83
C LYS A 12 10.82 -20.92 -4.69
N SER A 13 10.98 -22.08 -5.32
CA SER A 13 12.05 -22.35 -6.30
C SER A 13 11.48 -22.60 -7.68
N PHE A 14 12.23 -22.21 -8.70
CA PHE A 14 12.02 -22.50 -10.12
C PHE A 14 13.29 -23.13 -10.67
N GLY A 15 13.32 -24.47 -10.78
CA GLY A 15 14.56 -25.19 -11.01
C GLY A 15 15.56 -24.88 -9.90
N ASP A 16 16.78 -24.50 -10.27
CA ASP A 16 17.87 -24.17 -9.32
C ASP A 16 17.77 -22.75 -8.75
N ARG A 17 16.85 -21.90 -9.26
CA ARG A 17 16.70 -20.53 -8.79
C ARG A 17 15.67 -20.44 -7.66
N GLN A 18 16.12 -20.07 -6.48
CA GLN A 18 15.26 -19.75 -5.35
C GLN A 18 14.75 -18.30 -5.48
N ALA A 19 13.44 -18.13 -5.66
CA ALA A 19 12.80 -16.82 -5.82
C ALA A 19 12.30 -16.23 -4.50
N ILE A 20 11.92 -17.08 -3.55
CA ILE A 20 11.54 -16.73 -2.17
C ILE A 20 12.18 -17.74 -1.24
N ASN A 21 12.75 -17.28 -0.12
CA ASN A 21 13.45 -18.09 0.86
C ASN A 21 12.92 -17.85 2.27
N ALA A 22 12.22 -18.85 2.83
CA ALA A 22 11.74 -18.90 4.22
C ALA A 22 11.07 -17.59 4.70
N LEU A 23 10.19 -17.02 3.88
CA LEU A 23 9.59 -15.72 4.13
C LEU A 23 8.35 -15.88 5.01
N SER A 24 8.30 -15.13 6.12
CA SER A 24 7.12 -14.99 6.98
C SER A 24 6.67 -13.54 7.03
N LEU A 25 5.37 -13.29 6.84
CA LEU A 25 4.77 -11.94 6.84
C LEU A 25 3.30 -12.04 7.23
N ASN A 26 2.89 -11.19 8.14
CA ASN A 26 1.48 -10.96 8.47
C ASN A 26 1.03 -9.62 7.91
N ILE A 27 -0.13 -9.59 7.25
CA ILE A 27 -0.72 -8.37 6.69
C ILE A 27 -1.97 -8.06 7.47
N LYS A 28 -2.01 -6.86 8.04
CA LYS A 28 -3.08 -6.40 8.92
C LYS A 28 -4.34 -6.04 8.16
N ALA A 29 -5.48 -6.19 8.83
CA ALA A 29 -6.78 -5.84 8.27
C ALA A 29 -6.95 -4.33 8.12
N GLY A 30 -7.49 -3.90 6.98
CA GLY A 30 -7.85 -2.51 6.74
C GLY A 30 -6.67 -1.59 6.44
N GLU A 31 -5.45 -2.12 6.33
CA GLU A 31 -4.23 -1.37 6.05
C GLU A 31 -3.67 -1.66 4.66
N ILE A 32 -2.87 -0.72 4.15
CA ILE A 32 -2.09 -0.87 2.91
C ILE A 32 -0.69 -1.36 3.29
N THR A 33 -0.36 -2.60 2.93
CA THR A 33 1.01 -3.13 3.04
C THR A 33 1.68 -3.07 1.67
N VAL A 34 2.78 -2.32 1.57
CA VAL A 34 3.57 -2.22 0.34
C VAL A 34 4.66 -3.27 0.33
N LEU A 35 4.62 -4.19 -0.64
CA LEU A 35 5.74 -5.10 -0.93
C LEU A 35 6.76 -4.38 -1.81
N MET A 36 7.89 -4.06 -1.25
CA MET A 36 8.93 -3.26 -1.88
C MET A 36 10.22 -4.05 -2.14
N GLY A 37 11.04 -3.58 -3.07
CA GLY A 37 12.34 -4.16 -3.39
C GLY A 37 12.68 -4.07 -4.88
N ARG A 38 13.94 -4.34 -5.22
CA ARG A 38 14.43 -4.30 -6.61
C ARG A 38 13.74 -5.33 -7.50
N SER A 39 13.85 -5.15 -8.82
CA SER A 39 13.36 -6.15 -9.78
C SER A 39 13.98 -7.53 -9.48
N GLY A 40 13.17 -8.58 -9.54
CA GLY A 40 13.62 -9.94 -9.23
C GLY A 40 13.70 -10.29 -7.73
N SER A 41 13.34 -9.40 -6.79
CA SER A 41 13.34 -9.70 -5.35
C SER A 41 12.23 -10.64 -4.87
N GLY A 42 11.30 -11.04 -5.75
CA GLY A 42 10.24 -12.01 -5.42
C GLY A 42 8.85 -11.43 -5.19
N LYS A 43 8.65 -10.10 -5.26
CA LYS A 43 7.37 -9.41 -4.97
C LYS A 43 6.17 -9.98 -5.73
N SER A 44 6.23 -10.00 -7.06
CA SER A 44 5.13 -10.53 -7.89
C SER A 44 4.95 -12.05 -7.71
N THR A 45 6.02 -12.79 -7.38
CA THR A 45 5.94 -14.21 -7.01
C THR A 45 5.14 -14.37 -5.72
N LEU A 46 5.45 -13.57 -4.69
CA LEU A 46 4.72 -13.56 -3.42
C LEU A 46 3.25 -13.18 -3.63
N LEU A 47 2.99 -12.12 -4.40
CA LEU A 47 1.63 -11.68 -4.71
C LEU A 47 0.80 -12.77 -5.41
N ARG A 48 1.41 -13.51 -6.36
CA ARG A 48 0.76 -14.64 -7.03
C ARG A 48 0.48 -15.82 -6.09
N MET A 49 1.33 -16.03 -5.07
CA MET A 49 1.06 -17.04 -4.03
C MET A 49 -0.07 -16.60 -3.11
N ILE A 50 -0.16 -15.32 -2.74
CA ILE A 50 -1.30 -14.75 -1.98
C ILE A 50 -2.61 -14.93 -2.75
N ASN A 51 -2.59 -14.70 -4.07
CA ASN A 51 -3.78 -14.88 -4.93
C ASN A 51 -4.11 -16.37 -5.23
N GLY A 52 -3.32 -17.32 -4.73
CA GLY A 52 -3.50 -18.74 -5.03
C GLY A 52 -3.28 -19.11 -6.50
N LEU A 53 -2.62 -18.25 -7.29
CA LEU A 53 -2.22 -18.53 -8.68
C LEU A 53 -0.95 -19.38 -8.76
N MET A 54 -0.20 -19.41 -7.66
CA MET A 54 1.04 -20.17 -7.54
C MET A 54 1.12 -20.83 -6.17
N ARG A 55 1.52 -22.10 -6.14
CA ARG A 55 1.77 -22.79 -4.88
C ARG A 55 3.22 -22.55 -4.43
N PRO A 56 3.47 -22.34 -3.13
CA PRO A 56 4.84 -22.36 -2.60
C PRO A 56 5.48 -23.74 -2.77
N THR A 57 6.80 -23.80 -2.72
CA THR A 57 7.56 -25.06 -2.68
C THR A 57 7.53 -25.64 -1.26
N SER A 58 7.60 -24.79 -0.24
CA SER A 58 7.42 -25.13 1.18
C SER A 58 6.75 -23.97 1.93
N GLY A 59 6.28 -24.23 3.14
CA GLY A 59 5.55 -23.26 3.94
C GLY A 59 4.08 -23.13 3.51
N SER A 60 3.38 -22.13 4.04
CA SER A 60 1.94 -21.95 3.78
C SER A 60 1.52 -20.49 3.70
N VAL A 61 0.56 -20.21 2.81
CA VAL A 61 -0.18 -18.94 2.76
C VAL A 61 -1.59 -19.19 3.26
N LYS A 62 -2.04 -18.40 4.22
CA LYS A 62 -3.40 -18.45 4.76
C LYS A 62 -4.14 -17.15 4.42
N ILE A 63 -5.36 -17.29 3.93
CA ILE A 63 -6.28 -16.18 3.66
C ILE A 63 -7.48 -16.34 4.59
N GLN A 64 -7.75 -15.33 5.41
CA GLN A 64 -8.84 -15.34 6.40
C GLN A 64 -8.80 -16.63 7.28
N GLY A 65 -7.60 -17.03 7.69
CA GLY A 65 -7.35 -18.22 8.50
C GLY A 65 -7.31 -19.55 7.73
N ARG A 66 -7.72 -19.60 6.46
CA ARG A 66 -7.77 -20.82 5.64
C ARG A 66 -6.47 -20.99 4.86
N PRO A 67 -5.72 -22.11 5.00
CA PRO A 67 -4.50 -22.35 4.24
C PRO A 67 -4.82 -22.69 2.77
N LEU A 68 -4.19 -21.95 1.83
CA LEU A 68 -4.51 -22.08 0.40
C LEU A 68 -4.14 -23.44 -0.19
N HIS A 69 -3.16 -24.14 0.36
CA HIS A 69 -2.73 -25.45 -0.15
C HIS A 69 -3.74 -26.57 0.15
N GLU A 70 -4.61 -26.39 1.14
CA GLU A 70 -5.69 -27.32 1.51
C GLU A 70 -6.96 -27.11 0.66
N LEU A 71 -7.07 -25.98 -0.04
CA LEU A 71 -8.25 -25.67 -0.83
C LEU A 71 -8.25 -26.42 -2.17
N HIS A 72 -9.41 -27.00 -2.50
CA HIS A 72 -9.67 -27.55 -3.83
C HIS A 72 -9.84 -26.45 -4.89
N ALA A 73 -9.75 -26.82 -6.17
CA ALA A 73 -9.82 -25.87 -7.29
C ALA A 73 -11.08 -24.99 -7.26
N GLN A 74 -12.23 -25.55 -6.93
CA GLN A 74 -13.50 -24.81 -6.83
C GLN A 74 -13.49 -23.81 -5.66
N GLU A 75 -12.89 -24.15 -4.53
CA GLU A 75 -12.77 -23.26 -3.37
C GLU A 75 -11.79 -22.11 -3.65
N LEU A 76 -10.69 -22.36 -4.36
CA LEU A 76 -9.78 -21.31 -4.82
C LEU A 76 -10.44 -20.35 -5.81
N ILE A 77 -11.32 -20.86 -6.68
CA ILE A 77 -12.12 -20.01 -7.58
C ILE A 77 -13.10 -19.18 -6.77
N ALA A 78 -13.80 -19.77 -5.79
CA ALA A 78 -14.72 -19.05 -4.91
C ALA A 78 -13.99 -17.97 -4.09
N LEU A 79 -12.81 -18.28 -3.53
CA LEU A 79 -11.97 -17.32 -2.82
C LEU A 79 -11.62 -16.11 -3.69
N ARG A 80 -11.16 -16.33 -4.93
CA ARG A 80 -10.84 -15.26 -5.89
C ARG A 80 -12.06 -14.47 -6.37
N ARG A 81 -13.26 -15.06 -6.33
CA ARG A 81 -14.48 -14.34 -6.70
C ARG A 81 -15.02 -13.44 -5.60
N HIS A 82 -14.84 -13.85 -4.34
CA HIS A 82 -15.54 -13.22 -3.21
C HIS A 82 -14.62 -12.51 -2.22
N SER A 83 -13.36 -12.94 -2.13
CA SER A 83 -12.46 -12.42 -1.08
C SER A 83 -11.27 -11.63 -1.61
N ILE A 84 -10.85 -11.85 -2.87
CA ILE A 84 -9.64 -11.23 -3.42
C ILE A 84 -9.94 -10.63 -4.79
N ALA A 85 -9.60 -9.36 -4.99
CA ALA A 85 -9.51 -8.80 -6.33
C ALA A 85 -8.07 -8.37 -6.65
N MET A 86 -7.74 -8.27 -7.94
CA MET A 86 -6.40 -7.92 -8.38
C MET A 86 -6.43 -6.84 -9.46
N VAL A 87 -5.57 -5.83 -9.28
CA VAL A 87 -5.25 -4.80 -10.26
C VAL A 87 -3.88 -5.09 -10.86
N PHE A 88 -3.79 -5.12 -12.18
CA PHE A 88 -2.57 -5.50 -12.91
C PHE A 88 -1.86 -4.29 -13.48
N GLN A 89 -0.55 -4.37 -13.64
CA GLN A 89 0.30 -3.38 -14.28
C GLN A 89 -0.13 -3.06 -15.72
N SER A 90 -0.52 -4.06 -16.50
CA SER A 90 -0.89 -3.95 -17.92
C SER A 90 -2.36 -3.62 -18.16
N PHE A 91 -3.07 -3.08 -17.18
CA PHE A 91 -4.52 -2.79 -17.15
C PHE A 91 -5.40 -4.05 -17.38
N ALA A 92 -4.99 -4.99 -18.20
CA ALA A 92 -5.67 -6.25 -18.53
C ALA A 92 -7.17 -6.05 -18.88
N LEU A 93 -7.49 -4.99 -19.62
CA LEU A 93 -8.85 -4.70 -20.08
C LEU A 93 -9.16 -5.53 -21.35
N PHE A 94 -10.42 -5.91 -21.47
CA PHE A 94 -10.93 -6.53 -22.69
C PHE A 94 -11.12 -5.48 -23.79
N PRO A 95 -10.40 -5.55 -24.92
CA PRO A 95 -10.41 -4.49 -25.92
C PRO A 95 -11.77 -4.33 -26.62
N HIS A 96 -12.55 -5.40 -26.69
CA HIS A 96 -13.87 -5.44 -27.31
C HIS A 96 -15.04 -5.13 -26.36
N ARG A 97 -14.74 -4.71 -25.14
CA ARG A 97 -15.72 -4.30 -24.11
C ARG A 97 -15.54 -2.83 -23.76
N THR A 98 -16.64 -2.14 -23.53
CA THR A 98 -16.65 -0.75 -23.03
C THR A 98 -16.08 -0.67 -21.61
N ALA A 99 -15.81 0.55 -21.10
CA ALA A 99 -15.39 0.79 -19.70
C ALA A 99 -16.41 0.19 -18.72
N LEU A 100 -17.70 0.40 -18.96
CA LEU A 100 -18.79 -0.14 -18.13
C LEU A 100 -18.79 -1.67 -18.11
N GLU A 101 -18.64 -2.31 -19.28
CA GLU A 101 -18.63 -3.77 -19.40
C GLU A 101 -17.35 -4.38 -18.81
N ASN A 102 -16.20 -3.71 -18.93
CA ASN A 102 -14.97 -4.11 -18.27
C ASN A 102 -15.13 -4.06 -16.74
N ALA A 103 -15.66 -2.97 -16.20
CA ALA A 103 -15.89 -2.84 -14.76
C ALA A 103 -16.92 -3.87 -14.23
N ALA A 104 -17.94 -4.20 -15.04
CA ALA A 104 -18.97 -5.18 -14.70
C ALA A 104 -18.52 -6.64 -14.83
N PHE A 105 -17.37 -6.93 -15.46
CA PHE A 105 -16.98 -8.28 -15.87
C PHE A 105 -16.88 -9.27 -14.70
N GLY A 106 -16.27 -8.87 -13.58
CA GLY A 106 -16.16 -9.73 -12.40
C GLY A 106 -17.53 -10.14 -11.84
N LEU A 107 -18.49 -9.20 -11.85
CA LEU A 107 -19.87 -9.45 -11.41
C LEU A 107 -20.62 -10.38 -12.39
N GLU A 108 -20.30 -10.29 -13.70
CA GLU A 108 -20.83 -11.18 -14.73
C GLU A 108 -20.41 -12.61 -14.49
N ILE A 109 -19.11 -12.84 -14.27
CA ILE A 109 -18.56 -14.18 -13.94
C ILE A 109 -19.10 -14.68 -12.59
N GLY A 110 -19.43 -13.78 -11.66
CA GLY A 110 -20.11 -14.09 -10.40
C GLY A 110 -21.59 -14.48 -10.56
N GLY A 111 -22.16 -14.40 -11.79
CA GLY A 111 -23.57 -14.77 -12.06
C GLY A 111 -24.57 -13.66 -11.74
N MET A 112 -24.12 -12.42 -11.46
CA MET A 112 -25.05 -11.32 -11.18
C MET A 112 -25.84 -10.94 -12.44
N ALA A 113 -27.15 -10.74 -12.31
CA ALA A 113 -28.04 -10.33 -13.40
C ALA A 113 -27.56 -9.00 -14.04
N ARG A 114 -27.86 -8.83 -15.35
CA ARG A 114 -27.31 -7.74 -16.17
C ARG A 114 -27.60 -6.35 -15.60
N ARG A 115 -28.84 -6.07 -15.20
CA ARG A 115 -29.23 -4.73 -14.72
C ARG A 115 -28.49 -4.34 -13.42
N PRO A 116 -28.53 -5.10 -12.31
CA PRO A 116 -27.84 -4.72 -11.08
C PRO A 116 -26.31 -4.68 -11.25
N ARG A 117 -25.69 -5.56 -12.07
CA ARG A 117 -24.25 -5.51 -12.28
C ARG A 117 -23.79 -4.24 -13.01
N LEU A 118 -24.58 -3.79 -14.02
CA LEU A 118 -24.26 -2.55 -14.74
C LEU A 118 -24.51 -1.30 -13.88
N GLU A 119 -25.53 -1.30 -13.04
CA GLU A 119 -25.80 -0.24 -12.05
C GLU A 119 -24.63 -0.12 -11.05
N ARG A 120 -24.17 -1.26 -10.50
CA ARG A 120 -23.03 -1.29 -9.59
C ARG A 120 -21.73 -0.85 -10.28
N ALA A 121 -21.44 -1.33 -11.47
CA ALA A 121 -20.28 -0.93 -12.25
C ALA A 121 -20.29 0.58 -12.57
N ARG A 122 -21.45 1.13 -12.93
CA ARG A 122 -21.63 2.58 -13.17
C ARG A 122 -21.31 3.39 -11.92
N HIS A 123 -21.85 2.98 -10.78
CA HIS A 123 -21.58 3.65 -9.50
C HIS A 123 -20.08 3.68 -9.17
N ILE A 124 -19.36 2.56 -9.35
CA ILE A 124 -17.91 2.53 -9.10
C ILE A 124 -17.13 3.34 -10.13
N LEU A 125 -17.52 3.32 -11.42
CA LEU A 125 -16.91 4.17 -12.44
C LEU A 125 -17.09 5.65 -12.17
N ASP A 126 -18.22 6.06 -11.62
CA ASP A 126 -18.45 7.44 -11.16
C ASP A 126 -17.49 7.79 -10.02
N ARG A 127 -17.33 6.93 -9.01
CA ARG A 127 -16.39 7.13 -7.88
C ARG A 127 -14.94 7.27 -8.32
N VAL A 128 -14.52 6.60 -9.41
CA VAL A 128 -13.17 6.75 -9.97
C VAL A 128 -13.08 7.86 -11.02
N GLY A 129 -14.13 8.69 -11.17
CA GLY A 129 -14.13 9.87 -12.05
C GLY A 129 -14.35 9.57 -13.52
N LEU A 130 -15.02 8.46 -13.87
CA LEU A 130 -15.29 8.03 -15.26
C LEU A 130 -16.78 8.02 -15.60
N ALA A 131 -17.62 8.82 -14.94
CA ALA A 131 -19.07 8.88 -15.19
C ALA A 131 -19.43 9.19 -16.63
N LYS A 132 -18.60 9.97 -17.34
CA LYS A 132 -18.83 10.41 -18.73
C LYS A 132 -18.27 9.46 -19.79
N ASP A 133 -17.45 8.47 -19.38
CA ASP A 133 -16.68 7.61 -20.30
C ASP A 133 -17.14 6.16 -20.31
N LEU A 134 -18.33 5.87 -19.77
CA LEU A 134 -18.88 4.54 -19.56
C LEU A 134 -18.89 3.67 -20.82
N HIS A 135 -19.18 4.29 -21.99
CA HIS A 135 -19.36 3.59 -23.26
C HIS A 135 -18.13 3.62 -24.17
N ARG A 136 -17.01 4.22 -23.70
CA ARG A 136 -15.74 4.20 -24.43
C ARG A 136 -15.07 2.84 -24.36
N TYR A 137 -14.42 2.46 -25.45
CA TYR A 137 -13.55 1.29 -25.52
C TYR A 137 -12.14 1.62 -25.01
N PRO A 138 -11.35 0.61 -24.57
CA PRO A 138 -10.00 0.84 -24.03
C PRO A 138 -9.06 1.65 -24.95
N GLU A 139 -9.18 1.50 -26.28
CA GLU A 139 -8.40 2.27 -27.26
C GLU A 139 -8.72 3.77 -27.27
N GLN A 140 -9.92 4.15 -26.83
CA GLN A 140 -10.40 5.53 -26.74
C GLN A 140 -10.07 6.19 -25.39
N LEU A 141 -9.41 5.46 -24.47
CA LEU A 141 -9.08 5.90 -23.12
C LEU A 141 -7.59 6.20 -23.00
N SER A 142 -7.23 7.23 -22.23
CA SER A 142 -5.85 7.48 -21.83
C SER A 142 -5.31 6.36 -20.90
N GLY A 143 -4.00 6.32 -20.65
CA GLY A 143 -3.39 5.36 -19.74
C GLY A 143 -4.02 5.40 -18.32
N GLY A 144 -4.14 6.61 -17.77
CA GLY A 144 -4.77 6.82 -16.46
C GLY A 144 -6.25 6.40 -16.44
N MET A 145 -7.01 6.71 -17.51
CA MET A 145 -8.42 6.26 -17.59
C MET A 145 -8.52 4.74 -17.67
N ARG A 146 -7.65 4.06 -18.44
CA ARG A 146 -7.59 2.59 -18.45
C ARG A 146 -7.30 2.02 -17.07
N GLN A 147 -6.39 2.64 -16.32
CA GLN A 147 -6.08 2.22 -14.95
C GLN A 147 -7.28 2.41 -14.01
N ARG A 148 -8.00 3.53 -14.11
CA ARG A 148 -9.24 3.77 -13.36
C ARG A 148 -10.31 2.72 -13.68
N VAL A 149 -10.45 2.29 -14.93
CA VAL A 149 -11.35 1.17 -15.29
C VAL A 149 -10.89 -0.15 -14.67
N GLY A 150 -9.58 -0.44 -14.67
CA GLY A 150 -9.00 -1.62 -14.02
C GLY A 150 -9.25 -1.64 -12.52
N LEU A 151 -9.08 -0.49 -11.86
CA LEU A 151 -9.39 -0.31 -10.43
C LEU A 151 -10.90 -0.46 -10.18
N ALA A 152 -11.75 0.17 -10.99
CA ALA A 152 -13.21 0.04 -10.89
C ALA A 152 -13.68 -1.42 -11.04
N ARG A 153 -13.08 -2.19 -11.96
CA ARG A 153 -13.37 -3.63 -12.14
C ARG A 153 -13.06 -4.44 -10.87
N ALA A 154 -11.95 -4.14 -10.21
CA ALA A 154 -11.57 -4.79 -8.96
C ALA A 154 -12.51 -4.39 -7.81
N LEU A 155 -12.81 -3.10 -7.67
CA LEU A 155 -13.67 -2.56 -6.61
C LEU A 155 -15.15 -2.92 -6.77
N ALA A 156 -15.63 -3.16 -8.01
CA ALA A 156 -17.01 -3.56 -8.26
C ALA A 156 -17.39 -4.88 -7.55
N LEU A 157 -16.42 -5.74 -7.29
CA LEU A 157 -16.60 -6.98 -6.53
C LEU A 157 -16.76 -6.74 -5.02
N ASP A 158 -16.39 -5.54 -4.53
CA ASP A 158 -16.32 -5.18 -3.11
C ASP A 158 -15.49 -6.18 -2.28
N PRO A 159 -14.25 -6.43 -2.69
CA PRO A 159 -13.43 -7.45 -2.06
C PRO A 159 -12.86 -6.94 -0.74
N PRO A 160 -12.78 -7.78 0.32
CA PRO A 160 -12.08 -7.44 1.55
C PRO A 160 -10.55 -7.35 1.37
N ILE A 161 -10.00 -7.98 0.33
CA ILE A 161 -8.57 -7.98 0.01
C ILE A 161 -8.37 -7.50 -1.44
N LEU A 162 -7.55 -6.47 -1.61
CA LEU A 162 -7.16 -5.93 -2.91
C LEU A 162 -5.65 -6.14 -3.12
N LEU A 163 -5.29 -6.82 -4.19
CA LEU A 163 -3.90 -7.03 -4.60
C LEU A 163 -3.58 -6.10 -5.77
N MET A 164 -2.47 -5.39 -5.72
CA MET A 164 -2.06 -4.44 -6.75
C MET A 164 -0.63 -4.74 -7.18
N ASP A 165 -0.44 -5.20 -8.42
CA ASP A 165 0.88 -5.58 -8.96
C ASP A 165 1.42 -4.45 -9.84
N GLU A 166 2.29 -3.60 -9.29
CA GLU A 166 2.88 -2.43 -9.95
C GLU A 166 1.84 -1.57 -10.70
N ALA A 167 0.67 -1.40 -10.06
CA ALA A 167 -0.52 -0.88 -10.73
C ALA A 167 -0.35 0.52 -11.34
N PHE A 168 0.54 1.35 -10.80
CA PHE A 168 0.72 2.74 -11.27
C PHE A 168 2.04 2.98 -11.99
N SER A 169 2.89 1.94 -12.16
CA SER A 169 4.23 2.08 -12.74
C SER A 169 4.25 2.54 -14.21
N ALA A 170 3.20 2.21 -14.97
CA ALA A 170 3.08 2.58 -16.39
C ALA A 170 2.47 3.98 -16.63
N LEU A 171 2.17 4.73 -15.57
CA LEU A 171 1.58 6.07 -15.63
C LEU A 171 2.66 7.16 -15.57
N ASP A 172 2.39 8.29 -16.22
CA ASP A 172 3.21 9.49 -16.03
C ASP A 172 3.11 10.00 -14.56
N PRO A 173 4.08 10.80 -14.09
CA PRO A 173 4.16 11.19 -12.68
C PRO A 173 2.91 11.90 -12.15
N LEU A 174 2.29 12.78 -12.95
CA LEU A 174 1.12 13.55 -12.52
C LEU A 174 -0.10 12.64 -12.35
N ILE A 175 -0.38 11.82 -13.36
CA ILE A 175 -1.50 10.85 -13.32
C ILE A 175 -1.27 9.81 -12.22
N ARG A 176 -0.02 9.41 -11.97
CA ARG A 176 0.33 8.51 -10.86
C ARG A 176 -0.06 9.10 -9.51
N THR A 177 0.27 10.36 -9.27
CA THR A 177 -0.12 11.09 -8.06
C THR A 177 -1.64 11.12 -7.89
N ASP A 178 -2.39 11.46 -8.94
CA ASP A 178 -3.86 11.46 -8.92
C ASP A 178 -4.44 10.08 -8.60
N MET A 179 -3.80 9.01 -9.11
CA MET A 179 -4.25 7.64 -8.83
C MET A 179 -3.96 7.19 -7.40
N GLN A 180 -2.85 7.64 -6.83
CA GLN A 180 -2.51 7.41 -5.41
C GLN A 180 -3.50 8.12 -4.50
N ASP A 181 -3.83 9.39 -4.78
CA ASP A 181 -4.82 10.17 -4.03
C ASP A 181 -6.21 9.56 -4.12
N LEU A 182 -6.60 9.10 -5.31
CA LEU A 182 -7.85 8.36 -5.48
C LEU A 182 -7.88 7.08 -4.63
N LEU A 183 -6.80 6.30 -4.63
CA LEU A 183 -6.70 5.07 -3.83
C LEU A 183 -6.82 5.37 -2.34
N LEU A 184 -6.09 6.37 -1.84
CA LEU A 184 -6.12 6.78 -0.44
C LEU A 184 -7.50 7.29 -0.03
N GLY A 185 -8.17 8.10 -0.87
CA GLY A 185 -9.55 8.57 -0.63
C GLY A 185 -10.53 7.41 -0.53
N LEU A 186 -10.46 6.45 -1.45
CA LEU A 186 -11.30 5.25 -1.43
C LEU A 186 -11.03 4.36 -0.20
N GLN A 187 -9.78 4.30 0.26
CA GLN A 187 -9.38 3.56 1.46
C GLN A 187 -9.89 4.22 2.74
N GLN A 188 -9.88 5.55 2.83
CA GLN A 188 -10.45 6.28 3.96
C GLN A 188 -11.96 6.11 4.07
N GLU A 189 -12.70 6.10 2.95
CA GLU A 189 -14.14 5.88 2.93
C GLU A 189 -14.52 4.45 3.33
N GLN A 190 -13.78 3.48 2.86
CA GLN A 190 -14.04 2.05 3.10
C GLN A 190 -12.72 1.28 3.22
N PRO A 191 -12.18 1.13 4.44
CA PRO A 191 -10.93 0.43 4.67
C PRO A 191 -10.96 -1.03 4.18
N ARG A 192 -10.00 -1.38 3.32
CA ARG A 192 -9.75 -2.74 2.81
C ARG A 192 -8.33 -3.14 3.11
N THR A 193 -8.08 -4.43 3.17
CA THR A 193 -6.71 -4.94 3.23
C THR A 193 -6.09 -4.85 1.84
N ILE A 194 -5.07 -4.03 1.67
CA ILE A 194 -4.42 -3.83 0.36
C ILE A 194 -2.99 -4.35 0.42
N VAL A 195 -2.61 -5.19 -0.54
CA VAL A 195 -1.22 -5.57 -0.80
C VAL A 195 -0.80 -4.88 -2.09
N PHE A 196 0.09 -3.92 -1.97
CA PHE A 196 0.53 -3.08 -3.05
C PHE A 196 1.99 -3.40 -3.41
N VAL A 197 2.27 -3.83 -4.61
CA VAL A 197 3.63 -4.06 -5.10
C VAL A 197 4.15 -2.80 -5.77
N SER A 198 5.28 -2.29 -5.29
CA SER A 198 6.00 -1.19 -5.92
C SER A 198 7.52 -1.42 -5.93
N HIS A 199 8.20 -0.78 -6.88
CA HIS A 199 9.66 -0.61 -6.87
C HIS A 199 10.04 0.87 -6.65
N ASP A 200 9.05 1.76 -6.57
CA ASP A 200 9.18 3.19 -6.34
C ASP A 200 9.05 3.49 -4.85
N LEU A 201 10.10 4.08 -4.28
CA LEU A 201 10.20 4.33 -2.83
C LEU A 201 9.25 5.46 -2.39
N ASP A 202 9.12 6.51 -3.19
CA ASP A 202 8.22 7.63 -2.89
C ASP A 202 6.77 7.17 -2.89
N GLU A 203 6.42 6.27 -3.83
CA GLU A 203 5.11 5.63 -3.87
C GLU A 203 4.86 4.79 -2.60
N ALA A 204 5.83 3.96 -2.19
CA ALA A 204 5.70 3.11 -1.00
C ALA A 204 5.51 3.93 0.28
N VAL A 205 6.25 5.02 0.42
CA VAL A 205 6.15 5.95 1.56
C VAL A 205 4.82 6.71 1.55
N ARG A 206 4.33 7.10 0.35
CA ARG A 206 3.09 7.88 0.22
C ARG A 206 1.84 7.08 0.52
N VAL A 207 1.76 5.83 0.02
CA VAL A 207 0.51 5.05 0.09
C VAL A 207 0.51 3.99 1.18
N GLY A 208 1.69 3.56 1.69
CA GLY A 208 1.81 2.44 2.61
C GLY A 208 1.62 2.82 4.06
N ASP A 209 0.70 2.13 4.75
CA ASP A 209 0.69 2.11 6.22
C ASP A 209 1.89 1.32 6.74
N HIS A 210 2.21 0.20 6.08
CA HIS A 210 3.40 -0.61 6.32
C HIS A 210 4.13 -0.94 5.02
N ILE A 211 5.46 -0.99 5.11
CA ILE A 211 6.35 -1.41 4.01
C ILE A 211 6.98 -2.73 4.41
N ALA A 212 6.98 -3.71 3.51
CA ALA A 212 7.71 -4.97 3.62
C ALA A 212 8.81 -4.98 2.55
N LEU A 213 10.06 -4.77 2.95
CA LEU A 213 11.19 -4.69 2.03
C LEU A 213 11.75 -6.09 1.74
N LEU A 214 11.68 -6.50 0.47
CA LEU A 214 12.21 -7.75 -0.02
C LEU A 214 13.53 -7.53 -0.75
N HIS A 215 14.51 -8.39 -0.46
CA HIS A 215 15.79 -8.41 -1.15
C HIS A 215 16.23 -9.85 -1.37
N ASN A 216 16.54 -10.23 -2.62
CA ASN A 216 17.00 -11.58 -2.99
C ASN A 216 16.11 -12.71 -2.43
N GLY A 217 14.80 -12.53 -2.49
CA GLY A 217 13.84 -13.54 -2.00
C GLY A 217 13.64 -13.58 -0.48
N GLN A 218 14.29 -12.72 0.27
CA GLN A 218 14.17 -12.62 1.72
C GLN A 218 13.46 -11.33 2.14
N LEU A 219 12.78 -11.36 3.27
CA LEU A 219 12.19 -10.20 3.93
C LEU A 219 13.27 -9.58 4.83
N LEU A 220 13.69 -8.35 4.54
CA LEU A 220 14.70 -7.64 5.33
C LEU A 220 14.12 -6.93 6.54
N GLN A 221 12.99 -6.23 6.32
CA GLN A 221 12.32 -5.46 7.37
C GLN A 221 10.85 -5.26 7.02
N VAL A 222 10.01 -5.16 8.04
CA VAL A 222 8.62 -4.71 7.95
C VAL A 222 8.43 -3.60 8.96
N GLY A 223 7.78 -2.52 8.55
CA GLY A 223 7.51 -1.39 9.43
C GLY A 223 6.89 -0.22 8.69
N THR A 224 6.67 0.87 9.40
CA THR A 224 6.26 2.16 8.85
C THR A 224 7.44 2.87 8.20
N ALA A 225 7.20 3.84 7.32
CA ALA A 225 8.28 4.62 6.70
C ALA A 225 9.19 5.32 7.73
N PRO A 226 8.68 5.93 8.83
CA PRO A 226 9.53 6.45 9.91
C PRO A 226 10.43 5.39 10.56
N GLU A 227 9.93 4.16 10.79
CA GLU A 227 10.74 3.08 11.38
C GLU A 227 11.90 2.68 10.47
N PHE A 228 11.73 2.68 9.15
CA PHE A 228 12.82 2.44 8.20
C PHE A 228 13.89 3.52 8.23
N LEU A 229 13.52 4.76 8.49
CA LEU A 229 14.44 5.90 8.54
C LEU A 229 15.19 6.01 9.88
N LEU A 230 14.50 5.70 10.99
CA LEU A 230 15.06 5.85 12.34
C LEU A 230 15.76 4.58 12.83
N ASN A 231 15.24 3.40 12.46
CA ASN A 231 15.70 2.10 12.95
C ASN A 231 15.90 1.11 11.79
N PRO A 232 16.79 1.38 10.82
CA PRO A 232 17.06 0.44 9.73
C PRO A 232 17.68 -0.85 10.27
N ALA A 233 17.07 -2.01 9.95
CA ALA A 233 17.50 -3.31 10.46
C ALA A 233 18.89 -3.74 9.93
N THR A 234 19.29 -3.25 8.75
CA THR A 234 20.58 -3.57 8.13
C THR A 234 21.09 -2.37 7.32
N GLU A 235 22.40 -2.38 6.99
CA GLU A 235 22.99 -1.38 6.10
C GLU A 235 22.33 -1.35 4.70
N THR A 236 21.88 -2.49 4.21
CA THR A 236 21.12 -2.58 2.96
C THR A 236 19.81 -1.80 3.05
N VAL A 237 19.10 -1.89 4.16
CA VAL A 237 17.85 -1.13 4.41
C VAL A 237 18.17 0.37 4.47
N ARG A 238 19.20 0.77 5.21
CA ARG A 238 19.66 2.16 5.32
C ARG A 238 19.96 2.75 3.95
N THR A 239 20.78 2.06 3.16
CA THR A 239 21.15 2.48 1.79
C THR A 239 19.91 2.59 0.89
N PHE A 240 18.95 1.67 1.03
CA PHE A 240 17.74 1.68 0.22
C PHE A 240 16.88 2.92 0.47
N PHE A 241 16.79 3.38 1.72
CA PHE A 241 15.99 4.55 2.14
C PHE A 241 16.79 5.86 2.18
N SER A 242 18.07 5.86 1.80
CA SER A 242 18.94 7.04 1.86
C SER A 242 18.51 8.21 0.98
N SER A 243 17.75 7.96 -0.10
CA SER A 243 17.26 9.00 -1.01
C SER A 243 15.99 9.71 -0.54
N ILE A 244 15.34 9.20 0.52
CA ILE A 244 14.10 9.78 1.04
C ILE A 244 14.40 11.06 1.78
N ASP A 245 13.61 12.09 1.48
CA ASP A 245 13.62 13.31 2.29
C ASP A 245 12.95 13.07 3.64
N ARG A 246 13.79 12.98 4.68
CA ARG A 246 13.35 12.71 6.05
C ARG A 246 12.36 13.75 6.57
N ALA A 247 12.46 15.01 6.10
CA ALA A 247 11.57 16.09 6.50
C ALA A 247 10.12 15.87 6.07
N ASP A 248 9.90 15.17 4.95
CA ASP A 248 8.57 14.88 4.42
C ASP A 248 7.92 13.65 5.07
N VAL A 249 8.72 12.76 5.63
CA VAL A 249 8.26 11.47 6.18
C VAL A 249 8.16 11.48 7.69
N LEU A 250 9.14 12.09 8.37
CA LEU A 250 9.16 12.13 9.81
C LEU A 250 8.20 13.20 10.37
N HIS A 251 7.55 12.85 11.47
CA HIS A 251 6.65 13.72 12.20
C HIS A 251 7.27 14.12 13.55
N LEU A 252 6.82 15.22 14.14
CA LEU A 252 7.32 15.72 15.41
C LEU A 252 7.31 14.66 16.52
N GLY A 253 6.24 13.87 16.61
CA GLY A 253 6.11 12.82 17.62
C GLY A 253 7.15 11.71 17.52
N ALA A 254 7.75 11.49 16.34
CA ALA A 254 8.78 10.47 16.15
C ALA A 254 10.17 10.89 16.68
N ILE A 255 10.40 12.19 16.89
CA ILE A 255 11.69 12.76 17.33
C ILE A 255 11.55 13.61 18.58
N ALA A 256 10.35 13.66 19.19
CA ALA A 256 10.11 14.40 20.41
C ALA A 256 10.88 13.79 21.58
N GLU A 257 11.64 14.61 22.29
CA GLU A 257 12.37 14.23 23.49
C GLU A 257 11.53 14.53 24.74
N PRO A 258 11.57 13.70 25.80
CA PRO A 258 10.89 13.99 27.05
C PRO A 258 11.35 15.34 27.63
N ALA A 259 10.42 16.17 28.07
CA ALA A 259 10.71 17.46 28.64
C ALA A 259 9.94 17.69 29.96
N ASN A 260 10.55 18.40 30.90
CA ASN A 260 9.89 18.81 32.15
C ASN A 260 8.95 20.00 31.88
N ALA A 261 7.75 19.96 32.44
CA ALA A 261 6.68 20.92 32.20
C ALA A 261 7.00 22.39 32.55
N ASP A 262 7.98 22.65 33.39
CA ASP A 262 8.23 23.96 34.02
C ASP A 262 8.81 25.04 33.07
N SER A 263 9.21 24.69 31.84
CA SER A 263 9.80 25.63 30.86
C SER A 263 9.02 25.81 29.54
N LEU A 264 7.81 25.28 29.47
CA LEU A 264 7.11 25.05 28.19
C LEU A 264 6.01 26.06 27.85
N ASP A 265 5.59 26.93 28.81
CA ASP A 265 4.47 27.84 28.65
C ASP A 265 4.64 28.88 27.54
N GLN A 266 5.85 29.13 27.06
CA GLN A 266 6.18 30.08 26.02
C GLN A 266 6.44 29.44 24.64
N LEU A 267 6.49 28.10 24.56
CA LEU A 267 6.79 27.43 23.30
C LEU A 267 5.53 27.28 22.41
N PRO A 268 5.68 27.46 21.09
CA PRO A 268 4.63 27.11 20.15
C PRO A 268 4.24 25.64 20.32
N ARG A 269 2.93 25.34 20.29
CA ARG A 269 2.38 24.00 20.42
C ARG A 269 1.97 23.47 19.07
N LEU A 270 2.46 22.29 18.68
CA LEU A 270 2.09 21.62 17.45
C LEU A 270 1.73 20.14 17.70
N PRO A 271 0.78 19.58 16.93
CA PRO A 271 0.43 18.16 17.01
C PRO A 271 1.62 17.25 16.69
N ALA A 272 1.72 16.11 17.37
CA ALA A 272 2.73 15.08 17.14
C ALA A 272 2.71 14.55 15.68
N THR A 273 1.57 14.66 15.00
CA THR A 273 1.38 14.27 13.60
C THR A 273 1.89 15.30 12.59
N THR A 274 2.35 16.48 13.04
CA THR A 274 2.90 17.52 12.15
C THR A 274 4.22 17.02 11.55
N ARG A 275 4.37 17.11 10.20
CA ARG A 275 5.61 16.75 9.51
C ARG A 275 6.75 17.68 9.90
N LEU A 276 7.98 17.16 9.90
CA LEU A 276 9.14 17.99 10.22
C LEU A 276 9.26 19.17 9.25
N ARG A 277 8.99 18.98 7.96
CA ARG A 277 9.00 20.03 6.94
C ARG A 277 8.09 21.21 7.33
N ASP A 278 6.89 20.92 7.79
CA ASP A 278 5.88 21.95 8.12
C ASP A 278 6.24 22.68 9.44
N ALA A 279 6.98 22.02 10.32
CA ALA A 279 7.43 22.56 11.61
C ALA A 279 8.74 23.37 11.51
N MET A 280 9.55 23.18 10.45
CA MET A 280 10.90 23.77 10.34
C MET A 280 10.93 25.28 10.55
N ALA A 281 10.02 26.02 9.91
CA ALA A 281 9.98 27.49 10.04
C ALA A 281 9.67 27.92 11.48
N THR A 282 8.76 27.25 12.16
CA THR A 282 8.38 27.53 13.55
C THR A 282 9.54 27.22 14.50
N ILE A 283 10.24 26.08 14.31
CA ILE A 283 11.40 25.70 15.12
C ILE A 283 12.56 26.68 14.90
N ALA A 284 12.81 27.10 13.66
CA ALA A 284 13.86 28.07 13.35
C ALA A 284 13.62 29.44 14.02
N HIS A 285 12.35 29.87 14.16
CA HIS A 285 12.01 31.14 14.79
C HIS A 285 11.99 31.05 16.33
N ALA A 286 11.41 29.98 16.89
CA ALA A 286 11.17 29.84 18.34
C ALA A 286 12.29 29.06 19.06
N GLY A 287 13.20 28.40 18.33
CA GLY A 287 14.26 27.55 18.88
C GLY A 287 13.79 26.15 19.28
N ALA A 288 12.55 26.00 19.73
CA ALA A 288 11.94 24.74 20.12
C ALA A 288 10.41 24.78 19.97
N ILE A 289 9.77 23.60 19.96
CA ILE A 289 8.31 23.42 19.90
C ILE A 289 7.88 22.38 20.93
N ALA A 290 6.76 22.64 21.63
CA ALA A 290 6.06 21.66 22.44
C ALA A 290 5.18 20.76 21.53
N VAL A 291 5.37 19.45 21.62
CA VAL A 291 4.67 18.45 20.81
C VAL A 291 3.50 17.90 21.61
N MET A 292 2.29 18.01 21.03
CA MET A 292 1.05 17.59 21.67
C MET A 292 0.53 16.29 21.06
N ASP A 293 0.01 15.40 21.89
CA ASP A 293 -0.66 14.18 21.44
C ASP A 293 -2.09 14.46 20.96
N GLN A 294 -2.84 13.41 20.56
CA GLN A 294 -4.23 13.53 20.08
C GLN A 294 -5.22 13.99 21.18
N GLN A 295 -4.84 13.96 22.44
CA GLN A 295 -5.65 14.37 23.59
C GLN A 295 -5.21 15.73 24.15
N ASP A 296 -4.41 16.49 23.36
CA ASP A 296 -3.82 17.78 23.73
C ASP A 296 -2.95 17.70 25.00
N GLN A 297 -2.35 16.54 25.25
CA GLN A 297 -1.36 16.35 26.31
C GLN A 297 0.05 16.50 25.76
N LEU A 298 0.96 17.01 26.58
CA LEU A 298 2.35 17.15 26.21
C LEU A 298 3.00 15.77 26.02
N GLN A 299 3.45 15.48 24.80
CA GLN A 299 4.24 14.28 24.48
C GLN A 299 5.75 14.52 24.67
N GLY A 300 6.24 15.75 24.40
CA GLY A 300 7.66 16.10 24.50
C GLY A 300 7.97 17.41 23.80
N VAL A 301 9.26 17.67 23.60
CA VAL A 301 9.78 18.87 22.91
C VAL A 301 10.68 18.48 21.75
N VAL A 302 10.59 19.24 20.66
CA VAL A 302 11.53 19.16 19.53
C VAL A 302 12.30 20.48 19.46
N THR A 303 13.62 20.39 19.58
CA THR A 303 14.55 21.52 19.48
C THR A 303 15.13 21.62 18.07
N ALA A 304 15.74 22.75 17.73
CA ALA A 304 16.49 22.89 16.48
C ALA A 304 17.62 21.83 16.38
N GLN A 305 18.21 21.43 17.50
CA GLN A 305 19.27 20.44 17.53
C GLN A 305 18.71 19.02 17.25
N SER A 306 17.62 18.61 17.91
CA SER A 306 16.98 17.31 17.66
C SER A 306 16.42 17.21 16.23
N LEU A 307 15.90 18.33 15.69
CA LEU A 307 15.50 18.41 14.28
C LEU A 307 16.68 18.18 13.32
N LEU A 308 17.79 18.90 13.51
CA LEU A 308 18.99 18.74 12.68
C LEU A 308 19.55 17.31 12.75
N HIS A 309 19.59 16.72 13.95
CA HIS A 309 20.02 15.34 14.14
C HIS A 309 19.11 14.34 13.40
N ALA A 310 17.80 14.54 13.47
CA ALA A 310 16.83 13.68 12.79
C ALA A 310 16.93 13.76 11.26
N LEU A 311 17.30 14.92 10.71
CA LEU A 311 17.45 15.14 9.28
C LEU A 311 18.77 14.61 8.70
N GLN A 312 19.79 14.40 9.53
CA GLN A 312 21.06 13.82 9.07
C GLN A 312 20.89 12.34 8.72
N PRO A 313 21.41 11.85 7.60
CA PRO A 313 21.52 10.43 7.33
C PRO A 313 22.40 9.79 8.41
N GLN A 314 21.87 8.83 9.14
CA GLN A 314 22.61 8.06 10.15
C GLN A 314 23.40 6.95 9.49
#